data_a163fc4c64a8e32ef0db2f39292bb75b
#
_entry.id   a163fc4c64a8e32ef0db2f39292bb75b
#
_cell.length_a   1.000
_cell.length_b   1.000
_cell.length_c   1.000
_cell.angle_alpha   90.00
_cell.angle_beta   90.00
_cell.angle_gamma   90.00
#
_symmetry.space_group_name_H-M   'P 1'
#
loop_
_entity.id
_entity.type
_entity.pdbx_description
1 polymer ?
#
loop_
_entity_poly.entity_id
_entity_poly.type
_entity_poly.pdbx_seq_one_letter_code
_entity_poly.pdbx_strand_id
1 'polypeptide(L)'
;MAKQTIKWVVAHEPLELFLRVLDRFQEEVSKRTDDIEIECLTLETYAEKYNDGKEISYFDLLELMNNGVIEMAQTNTSVLGGHHNRDLWAIEMPFIFRDHDHATRVFEGEIGKKMLNDIGKESNIKGLAFTYSGGFRMLPANKEVNSIEDLEGMTVRTTRCAVAEETFRAVGAIPVPMSLSEITKAVKINKIEAGESTYPRYYALKQNEALSVINDTKHSLFTTNILI
;
A
#
# COMPACT_ATOMS: atom_id res chain seq x y z
N MET A 1 35.28 10.53 -4.35
CA MET A 1 34.31 10.86 -5.42
C MET A 1 33.08 11.46 -4.75
N ALA A 2 32.26 12.26 -5.43
CA ALA A 2 30.99 12.71 -4.83
C ALA A 2 30.08 11.49 -4.65
N LYS A 3 29.39 11.40 -3.50
CA LYS A 3 28.39 10.33 -3.25
C LYS A 3 27.27 10.46 -4.27
N GLN A 4 26.81 9.32 -4.77
CA GLN A 4 25.60 9.25 -5.59
C GLN A 4 24.38 9.28 -4.68
N THR A 5 23.51 10.29 -4.86
CA THR A 5 22.27 10.38 -4.12
C THR A 5 21.19 9.56 -4.82
N ILE A 6 20.56 8.65 -4.09
CA ILE A 6 19.40 7.87 -4.50
C ILE A 6 18.17 8.48 -3.85
N LYS A 7 17.28 9.06 -4.64
CA LYS A 7 15.99 9.56 -4.15
C LYS A 7 15.05 8.38 -3.94
N TRP A 8 14.65 8.15 -2.69
CA TRP A 8 13.65 7.16 -2.34
C TRP A 8 12.36 7.87 -1.94
N VAL A 9 11.36 7.83 -2.82
CA VAL A 9 10.06 8.43 -2.56
C VAL A 9 9.09 7.41 -1.98
N VAL A 10 8.55 7.71 -0.80
CA VAL A 10 7.58 6.88 -0.09
C VAL A 10 6.18 7.44 -0.31
N ALA A 11 5.38 6.68 -1.04
CA ALA A 11 4.01 7.05 -1.36
C ALA A 11 3.00 6.38 -0.41
N HIS A 12 3.21 6.55 0.90
CA HIS A 12 2.38 5.93 1.93
C HIS A 12 2.03 6.90 3.05
N GLU A 13 0.82 6.75 3.55
CA GLU A 13 0.35 7.41 4.75
C GLU A 13 -0.04 6.34 5.81
N PRO A 14 0.30 6.57 7.09
CA PRO A 14 1.26 7.57 7.56
C PRO A 14 2.72 7.12 7.34
N LEU A 15 3.60 8.09 7.08
CA LEU A 15 5.02 7.84 6.79
C LEU A 15 5.73 7.08 7.93
N GLU A 16 5.36 7.34 9.17
CA GLU A 16 5.97 6.76 10.37
C GLU A 16 5.98 5.23 10.37
N LEU A 17 5.02 4.61 9.66
CA LEU A 17 4.98 3.15 9.53
C LEU A 17 6.15 2.58 8.71
N PHE A 18 6.79 3.43 7.91
CA PHE A 18 7.85 3.04 6.96
C PHE A 18 9.24 3.52 7.36
N LEU A 19 9.36 4.47 8.28
CA LEU A 19 10.66 5.01 8.73
C LEU A 19 11.63 3.91 9.16
N ARG A 20 11.15 2.90 9.87
CA ARG A 20 12.00 1.78 10.33
C ARG A 20 12.59 0.97 9.17
N VAL A 21 11.86 0.81 8.08
CA VAL A 21 12.35 0.11 6.87
C VAL A 21 13.41 0.97 6.20
N LEU A 22 13.16 2.26 6.07
CA LEU A 22 14.07 3.24 5.49
C LEU A 22 15.39 3.31 6.27
N ASP A 23 15.29 3.52 7.58
CA ASP A 23 16.46 3.61 8.47
C ASP A 23 17.32 2.34 8.38
N ARG A 24 16.67 1.17 8.43
CA ARG A 24 17.39 -0.10 8.34
C ARG A 24 18.04 -0.32 6.99
N PHE A 25 17.36 0.05 5.90
CA PHE A 25 17.92 -0.04 4.56
C PHE A 25 19.14 0.88 4.40
N GLN A 26 19.02 2.12 4.83
CA GLN A 26 20.11 3.10 4.79
C GLN A 26 21.31 2.63 5.63
N GLU A 27 21.07 2.12 6.84
CA GLU A 27 22.10 1.53 7.70
C GLU A 27 22.84 0.37 6.99
N GLU A 28 22.09 -0.52 6.36
CA GLU A 28 22.69 -1.67 5.66
C GLU A 28 23.45 -1.28 4.38
N VAL A 29 23.01 -0.24 3.68
CA VAL A 29 23.76 0.33 2.55
C VAL A 29 25.06 0.96 3.02
N SER A 30 25.02 1.79 4.06
CA SER A 30 26.21 2.46 4.62
C SER A 30 27.29 1.50 5.14
N LYS A 31 26.92 0.28 5.54
CA LYS A 31 27.89 -0.76 5.93
C LYS A 31 28.63 -1.37 4.74
N ARG A 32 28.11 -1.20 3.53
CA ARG A 32 28.61 -1.85 2.30
C ARG A 32 29.34 -0.90 1.37
N THR A 33 29.00 0.39 1.40
CA THR A 33 29.58 1.42 0.54
C THR A 33 29.42 2.81 1.14
N ASP A 34 30.43 3.64 0.93
CA ASP A 34 30.40 5.05 1.25
C ASP A 34 30.00 5.91 0.02
N ASP A 35 29.81 5.30 -1.14
CA ASP A 35 29.58 5.98 -2.41
C ASP A 35 28.09 6.31 -2.65
N ILE A 36 27.18 5.74 -1.83
CA ILE A 36 25.73 5.91 -1.97
C ILE A 36 25.17 6.64 -0.74
N GLU A 37 24.35 7.63 -1.00
CA GLU A 37 23.51 8.30 -0.02
C GLU A 37 22.04 8.16 -0.42
N ILE A 38 21.18 7.74 0.53
CA ILE A 38 19.75 7.62 0.28
C ILE A 38 19.05 8.83 0.84
N GLU A 39 18.39 9.57 -0.02
CA GLU A 39 17.52 10.67 0.35
C GLU A 39 16.06 10.18 0.39
N CYS A 40 15.52 10.11 1.61
CA CYS A 40 14.13 9.72 1.83
C CYS A 40 13.19 10.91 1.68
N LEU A 41 12.18 10.77 0.84
CA LEU A 41 11.23 11.81 0.49
C LEU A 41 9.79 11.27 0.59
N THR A 42 8.86 12.14 0.98
CA THR A 42 7.43 11.93 0.74
C THR A 42 7.05 12.45 -0.63
N LEU A 43 5.82 12.19 -1.11
CA LEU A 43 5.32 12.83 -2.33
C LEU A 43 5.36 14.37 -2.23
N GLU A 44 4.99 14.90 -1.07
CA GLU A 44 4.99 16.35 -0.78
C GLU A 44 6.41 16.93 -0.81
N THR A 45 7.36 16.35 -0.04
CA THR A 45 8.73 16.85 0.01
C THR A 45 9.47 16.69 -1.32
N TYR A 46 9.14 15.66 -2.10
CA TYR A 46 9.64 15.54 -3.47
C TYR A 46 9.09 16.66 -4.35
N ALA A 47 7.78 16.93 -4.27
CA ALA A 47 7.16 18.01 -5.03
C ALA A 47 7.79 19.37 -4.74
N GLU A 48 7.98 19.68 -3.46
CA GLU A 48 8.62 20.95 -3.03
C GLU A 48 10.07 21.07 -3.51
N LYS A 49 10.85 20.00 -3.39
CA LYS A 49 12.30 20.06 -3.62
C LYS A 49 12.69 19.86 -5.08
N TYR A 50 11.94 19.04 -5.83
CA TYR A 50 12.33 18.57 -7.17
C TYR A 50 11.29 18.80 -8.26
N ASN A 51 10.09 19.30 -7.93
CA ASN A 51 8.99 19.46 -8.88
C ASN A 51 8.32 20.85 -8.82
N ASP A 52 9.07 21.89 -8.42
CA ASP A 52 8.58 23.27 -8.34
C ASP A 52 7.29 23.43 -7.50
N GLY A 53 7.12 22.61 -6.46
CA GLY A 53 5.94 22.58 -5.61
C GLY A 53 4.69 21.95 -6.26
N LYS A 54 4.80 21.38 -7.44
CA LYS A 54 3.68 20.71 -8.10
C LYS A 54 3.50 19.31 -7.52
N GLU A 55 2.33 19.05 -6.95
CA GLU A 55 1.98 17.73 -6.41
C GLU A 55 2.13 16.62 -7.45
N ILE A 56 2.56 15.45 -6.98
CA ILE A 56 2.61 14.22 -7.76
C ILE A 56 1.71 13.16 -7.13
N SER A 57 1.04 12.41 -7.97
CA SER A 57 0.23 11.26 -7.57
C SER A 57 1.07 9.97 -7.50
N TYR A 58 0.47 8.88 -7.01
CA TYR A 58 1.07 7.55 -7.09
C TYR A 58 1.38 7.10 -8.53
N PHE A 59 0.56 7.51 -9.49
CA PHE A 59 0.76 7.16 -10.90
C PHE A 59 1.92 7.97 -11.49
N ASP A 60 1.99 9.27 -11.17
CA ASP A 60 3.13 10.10 -11.57
C ASP A 60 4.45 9.55 -11.01
N LEU A 61 4.44 9.05 -9.77
CA LEU A 61 5.62 8.43 -9.14
C LEU A 61 6.14 7.25 -9.97
N LEU A 62 5.26 6.34 -10.40
CA LEU A 62 5.66 5.18 -11.21
C LEU A 62 6.16 5.60 -12.60
N GLU A 63 5.57 6.62 -13.18
CA GLU A 63 6.03 7.19 -14.46
C GLU A 63 7.41 7.86 -14.31
N LEU A 64 7.63 8.64 -13.26
CA LEU A 64 8.91 9.27 -12.96
C LEU A 64 10.02 8.24 -12.71
N MET A 65 9.69 7.12 -12.05
CA MET A 65 10.63 6.00 -11.91
C MET A 65 10.94 5.35 -13.25
N ASN A 66 9.92 5.04 -14.06
CA ASN A 66 10.10 4.41 -15.35
C ASN A 66 10.96 5.25 -16.31
N ASN A 67 10.93 6.59 -16.13
CA ASN A 67 11.74 7.56 -16.87
C ASN A 67 13.11 7.84 -16.22
N GLY A 68 13.46 7.18 -15.12
CA GLY A 68 14.74 7.33 -14.42
C GLY A 68 14.92 8.67 -13.71
N VAL A 69 13.83 9.37 -13.39
CA VAL A 69 13.85 10.65 -12.65
C VAL A 69 13.89 10.41 -11.14
N ILE A 70 13.22 9.37 -10.66
CA ILE A 70 13.24 8.89 -9.28
C ILE A 70 13.88 7.50 -9.29
N GLU A 71 14.89 7.30 -8.46
CA GLU A 71 15.66 6.05 -8.43
C GLU A 71 14.97 4.95 -7.62
N MET A 72 14.31 5.28 -6.51
CA MET A 72 13.63 4.30 -5.66
C MET A 72 12.27 4.79 -5.20
N ALA A 73 11.34 3.86 -5.07
CA ALA A 73 10.05 4.13 -4.44
C ALA A 73 9.54 2.97 -3.59
N GLN A 74 8.61 3.30 -2.71
CA GLN A 74 7.77 2.32 -2.04
C GLN A 74 6.29 2.65 -2.29
N THR A 75 5.55 1.70 -2.83
CA THR A 75 4.14 1.88 -3.20
C THR A 75 3.30 0.65 -2.87
N ASN A 76 1.98 0.80 -2.89
CA ASN A 76 1.03 -0.29 -2.70
C ASN A 76 1.08 -1.31 -3.83
N THR A 77 1.03 -2.59 -3.50
CA THR A 77 0.94 -3.66 -4.50
C THR A 77 -0.32 -3.53 -5.36
N SER A 78 -1.43 -3.13 -4.77
CA SER A 78 -2.69 -2.90 -5.49
C SER A 78 -2.57 -1.80 -6.56
N VAL A 79 -1.86 -0.71 -6.28
CA VAL A 79 -1.59 0.36 -7.25
C VAL A 79 -0.65 -0.14 -8.35
N LEU A 80 0.43 -0.79 -7.96
CA LEU A 80 1.41 -1.36 -8.90
C LEU A 80 0.76 -2.39 -9.83
N GLY A 81 -0.09 -3.26 -9.32
CA GLY A 81 -0.85 -4.23 -10.09
C GLY A 81 -1.79 -3.60 -11.11
N GLY A 82 -2.40 -2.48 -10.78
CA GLY A 82 -3.25 -1.72 -11.70
C GLY A 82 -2.51 -1.01 -12.81
N HIS A 83 -1.24 -0.66 -12.57
CA HIS A 83 -0.45 0.15 -13.50
C HIS A 83 0.47 -0.69 -14.42
N HIS A 84 1.11 -1.73 -13.87
CA HIS A 84 2.13 -2.50 -14.59
C HIS A 84 1.72 -3.95 -14.88
N ASN A 85 1.35 -4.70 -13.85
CA ASN A 85 1.11 -6.14 -14.00
C ASN A 85 -0.02 -6.62 -13.08
N ARG A 86 -1.17 -6.94 -13.67
CA ARG A 86 -2.36 -7.42 -12.95
C ARG A 86 -2.13 -8.75 -12.22
N ASP A 87 -1.10 -9.52 -12.56
CA ASP A 87 -0.77 -10.75 -11.83
C ASP A 87 -0.40 -10.47 -10.38
N LEU A 88 0.09 -9.25 -10.08
CA LEU A 88 0.32 -8.79 -8.71
C LEU A 88 -0.97 -8.76 -7.85
N TRP A 89 -2.13 -8.62 -8.48
CA TRP A 89 -3.40 -8.67 -7.77
C TRP A 89 -3.75 -10.06 -7.21
N ALA A 90 -3.07 -11.13 -7.67
CA ALA A 90 -3.27 -12.46 -7.10
C ALA A 90 -2.98 -12.51 -5.59
N ILE A 91 -2.02 -11.71 -5.10
CA ILE A 91 -1.70 -11.64 -3.67
C ILE A 91 -2.63 -10.71 -2.86
N GLU A 92 -3.48 -9.95 -3.53
CA GLU A 92 -4.54 -9.13 -2.93
C GLU A 92 -5.87 -9.90 -2.78
N MET A 93 -5.96 -11.12 -3.34
CA MET A 93 -7.16 -11.94 -3.27
C MET A 93 -7.55 -12.24 -1.81
N PRO A 94 -8.85 -12.26 -1.50
CA PRO A 94 -9.29 -12.51 -0.13
C PRO A 94 -8.89 -13.91 0.34
N PHE A 95 -8.47 -14.01 1.61
CA PHE A 95 -8.13 -15.25 2.32
C PHE A 95 -7.04 -16.12 1.67
N ILE A 96 -6.25 -15.59 0.73
CA ILE A 96 -5.17 -16.35 0.09
C ILE A 96 -4.02 -16.67 1.07
N PHE A 97 -3.79 -15.83 2.07
CA PHE A 97 -2.79 -16.06 3.11
C PHE A 97 -3.46 -16.44 4.44
N ARG A 98 -2.97 -17.51 5.07
CA ARG A 98 -3.45 -17.96 6.38
C ARG A 98 -2.91 -17.11 7.52
N ASP A 99 -1.64 -16.73 7.42
CA ASP A 99 -0.85 -16.04 8.43
C ASP A 99 0.36 -15.33 7.79
N HIS A 100 1.10 -14.57 8.60
CA HIS A 100 2.29 -13.87 8.14
C HIS A 100 3.41 -14.81 7.69
N ASP A 101 3.57 -15.96 8.35
CA ASP A 101 4.60 -16.93 8.00
C ASP A 101 4.32 -17.54 6.63
N HIS A 102 3.06 -17.82 6.31
CA HIS A 102 2.66 -18.27 4.98
C HIS A 102 2.99 -17.20 3.93
N ALA A 103 2.59 -15.96 4.16
CA ALA A 103 2.86 -14.86 3.24
C ALA A 103 4.37 -14.63 3.04
N THR A 104 5.15 -14.66 4.10
CA THR A 104 6.61 -14.53 4.04
C THR A 104 7.24 -15.62 3.18
N ARG A 105 6.85 -16.88 3.38
CA ARG A 105 7.35 -17.98 2.53
C ARG A 105 7.00 -17.81 1.05
N VAL A 106 5.84 -17.26 0.73
CA VAL A 106 5.46 -16.98 -0.66
C VAL A 106 6.28 -15.83 -1.23
N PHE A 107 6.43 -14.73 -0.49
CA PHE A 107 7.12 -13.53 -0.96
C PHE A 107 8.64 -13.72 -1.08
N GLU A 108 9.26 -14.46 -0.18
CA GLU A 108 10.69 -14.78 -0.23
C GLU A 108 10.99 -15.99 -1.12
N GLY A 109 9.97 -16.75 -1.48
CA GLY A 109 10.05 -17.93 -2.35
C GLY A 109 10.11 -17.59 -3.84
N GLU A 110 10.01 -18.63 -4.66
CA GLU A 110 10.08 -18.51 -6.12
C GLU A 110 8.93 -17.69 -6.70
N ILE A 111 7.72 -17.79 -6.13
CA ILE A 111 6.54 -17.05 -6.58
C ILE A 111 6.78 -15.55 -6.42
N GLY A 112 7.15 -15.10 -5.22
CA GLY A 112 7.40 -13.70 -4.95
C GLY A 112 8.55 -13.13 -5.78
N LYS A 113 9.65 -13.88 -5.90
CA LYS A 113 10.78 -13.49 -6.75
C LYS A 113 10.38 -13.37 -8.22
N LYS A 114 9.57 -14.30 -8.72
CA LYS A 114 9.04 -14.22 -10.09
C LYS A 114 8.18 -12.97 -10.28
N MET A 115 7.25 -12.70 -9.35
CA MET A 115 6.38 -11.52 -9.42
C MET A 115 7.18 -10.21 -9.44
N LEU A 116 8.20 -10.08 -8.57
CA LEU A 116 9.10 -8.92 -8.55
C LEU A 116 9.90 -8.76 -9.85
N ASN A 117 10.39 -9.86 -10.42
CA ASN A 117 11.10 -9.84 -11.69
C ASN A 117 10.19 -9.50 -12.89
N ASP A 118 8.93 -9.91 -12.83
CA ASP A 118 7.96 -9.65 -13.90
C ASP A 118 7.59 -8.16 -14.01
N ILE A 119 7.75 -7.37 -12.94
CA ILE A 119 7.58 -5.91 -12.99
C ILE A 119 8.49 -5.28 -14.04
N GLY A 120 9.74 -5.74 -14.13
CA GLY A 120 10.73 -5.19 -15.06
C GLY A 120 10.60 -5.67 -16.51
N LYS A 121 9.64 -6.54 -16.84
CA LYS A 121 9.48 -7.04 -18.22
C LYS A 121 8.88 -6.01 -19.17
N GLU A 122 8.04 -5.12 -18.64
CA GLU A 122 7.31 -4.12 -19.43
C GLU A 122 7.62 -2.68 -18.95
N SER A 123 8.63 -2.53 -18.11
CA SER A 123 9.04 -1.24 -17.54
C SER A 123 10.55 -1.23 -17.25
N ASN A 124 11.08 -0.04 -16.98
CA ASN A 124 12.44 0.14 -16.47
C ASN A 124 12.52 -0.02 -14.94
N ILE A 125 11.43 -0.41 -14.29
CA ILE A 125 11.31 -0.55 -12.83
C ILE A 125 11.60 -1.99 -12.43
N LYS A 126 12.43 -2.19 -11.42
CA LYS A 126 12.71 -3.49 -10.83
C LYS A 126 12.11 -3.59 -9.42
N GLY A 127 11.35 -4.64 -9.16
CA GLY A 127 10.91 -4.99 -7.82
C GLY A 127 12.07 -5.57 -6.99
N LEU A 128 12.33 -4.98 -5.82
CA LEU A 128 13.36 -5.47 -4.89
C LEU A 128 12.80 -6.38 -3.81
N ALA A 129 11.67 -5.99 -3.22
CA ALA A 129 11.05 -6.74 -2.12
C ALA A 129 9.56 -6.43 -1.98
N PHE A 130 8.83 -7.41 -1.42
CA PHE A 130 7.55 -7.14 -0.79
C PHE A 130 7.77 -6.72 0.66
N THR A 131 6.97 -5.79 1.15
CA THR A 131 6.97 -5.39 2.55
C THR A 131 5.54 -5.35 3.09
N TYR A 132 5.40 -5.46 4.41
CA TYR A 132 4.11 -5.40 5.07
C TYR A 132 3.81 -3.98 5.54
N SER A 133 2.57 -3.58 5.37
CA SER A 133 2.10 -2.28 5.81
C SER A 133 0.90 -2.42 6.76
N GLY A 134 1.19 -2.90 7.97
CA GLY A 134 0.19 -3.07 9.03
C GLY A 134 -0.50 -4.44 9.06
N GLY A 135 -0.09 -5.37 8.20
CA GLY A 135 -0.58 -6.76 8.23
C GLY A 135 -1.94 -6.97 7.57
N PHE A 136 -2.72 -7.88 8.15
CA PHE A 136 -4.05 -8.18 7.63
C PHE A 136 -5.02 -7.01 7.77
N ARG A 137 -5.84 -6.82 6.73
CA ARG A 137 -6.92 -5.83 6.73
C ARG A 137 -8.05 -6.29 7.65
N MET A 138 -8.60 -5.35 8.36
CA MET A 138 -9.81 -5.48 9.14
C MET A 138 -10.89 -4.55 8.57
N LEU A 139 -12.11 -4.69 9.03
CA LEU A 139 -13.26 -3.90 8.60
C LEU A 139 -13.81 -3.05 9.77
N PRO A 140 -13.29 -1.85 10.01
CA PRO A 140 -13.92 -0.88 10.90
C PRO A 140 -15.30 -0.50 10.38
N ALA A 141 -16.27 -0.46 11.29
CA ALA A 141 -17.65 -0.09 11.00
C ALA A 141 -18.31 0.56 12.22
N ASN A 142 -19.57 0.95 12.12
CA ASN A 142 -20.39 1.40 13.26
C ASN A 142 -21.34 0.30 13.76
N LYS A 143 -21.22 -0.92 13.23
CA LYS A 143 -21.94 -2.12 13.68
C LYS A 143 -21.02 -3.33 13.65
N GLU A 144 -21.37 -4.36 14.39
CA GLU A 144 -20.74 -5.67 14.30
C GLU A 144 -21.09 -6.33 12.97
N VAL A 145 -20.12 -7.06 12.42
CA VAL A 145 -20.27 -7.91 11.23
C VAL A 145 -19.88 -9.33 11.65
N ASN A 146 -20.87 -10.15 11.89
CA ASN A 146 -20.70 -11.52 12.41
C ASN A 146 -20.89 -12.58 11.31
N SER A 147 -21.50 -12.19 10.17
CA SER A 147 -21.77 -13.06 9.03
C SER A 147 -21.65 -12.29 7.72
N ILE A 148 -21.69 -13.02 6.60
CA ILE A 148 -21.67 -12.41 5.25
C ILE A 148 -22.95 -11.61 5.01
N GLU A 149 -24.08 -12.07 5.53
CA GLU A 149 -25.39 -11.42 5.39
C GLU A 149 -25.41 -10.03 6.02
N ASP A 150 -24.59 -9.78 7.05
CA ASP A 150 -24.46 -8.46 7.68
C ASP A 150 -23.83 -7.41 6.74
N LEU A 151 -23.16 -7.86 5.68
CA LEU A 151 -22.53 -7.01 4.66
C LEU A 151 -23.48 -6.64 3.53
N GLU A 152 -24.61 -7.33 3.38
CA GLU A 152 -25.54 -7.07 2.28
C GLU A 152 -26.06 -5.62 2.30
N GLY A 153 -25.86 -4.90 1.20
CA GLY A 153 -26.24 -3.50 1.04
C GLY A 153 -25.36 -2.49 1.81
N MET A 154 -24.40 -2.95 2.63
CA MET A 154 -23.51 -2.05 3.37
C MET A 154 -22.58 -1.30 2.41
N THR A 155 -22.51 0.01 2.55
CA THR A 155 -21.53 0.85 1.81
C THR A 155 -20.17 0.75 2.47
N VAL A 156 -19.20 0.14 1.76
CA VAL A 156 -17.87 -0.14 2.30
C VAL A 156 -16.81 0.62 1.50
N ARG A 157 -16.02 1.44 2.19
CA ARG A 157 -14.84 2.02 1.56
C ARG A 157 -13.85 0.92 1.23
N THR A 158 -13.41 0.89 -0.01
CA THR A 158 -12.31 0.03 -0.47
C THR A 158 -11.11 0.84 -0.95
N THR A 159 -9.95 0.19 -1.03
CA THR A 159 -8.85 0.74 -1.83
C THR A 159 -9.26 0.77 -3.31
N ARG A 160 -8.63 1.64 -4.10
CA ARG A 160 -8.86 1.72 -5.56
C ARG A 160 -8.18 0.54 -6.26
N CYS A 161 -8.77 -0.63 -6.10
CA CYS A 161 -8.27 -1.89 -6.64
C CYS A 161 -9.46 -2.78 -7.01
N ALA A 162 -9.49 -3.26 -8.23
CA ALA A 162 -10.58 -4.09 -8.73
C ALA A 162 -10.82 -5.33 -7.84
N VAL A 163 -9.75 -5.95 -7.33
CA VAL A 163 -9.89 -7.12 -6.44
C VAL A 163 -10.62 -6.76 -5.15
N ALA A 164 -10.26 -5.63 -4.52
CA ALA A 164 -10.92 -5.19 -3.29
C ALA A 164 -12.40 -4.85 -3.55
N GLU A 165 -12.69 -4.17 -4.66
CA GLU A 165 -14.07 -3.84 -5.03
C GLU A 165 -14.90 -5.09 -5.31
N GLU A 166 -14.38 -6.04 -6.10
CA GLU A 166 -15.07 -7.28 -6.41
C GLU A 166 -15.23 -8.18 -5.17
N THR A 167 -14.27 -8.17 -4.25
CA THR A 167 -14.39 -8.89 -2.97
C THR A 167 -15.63 -8.47 -2.19
N PHE A 168 -15.82 -7.16 -2.01
CA PHE A 168 -16.99 -6.65 -1.29
C PHE A 168 -18.28 -6.78 -2.11
N ARG A 169 -18.22 -6.61 -3.42
CA ARG A 169 -19.38 -6.84 -4.31
C ARG A 169 -19.86 -8.29 -4.27
N ALA A 170 -18.95 -9.26 -4.21
CA ALA A 170 -19.27 -10.68 -4.16
C ALA A 170 -20.03 -11.10 -2.89
N VAL A 171 -19.92 -10.33 -1.80
CA VAL A 171 -20.66 -10.55 -0.54
C VAL A 171 -21.86 -9.60 -0.38
N GLY A 172 -22.33 -8.99 -1.47
CA GLY A 172 -23.52 -8.14 -1.48
C GLY A 172 -23.30 -6.72 -0.95
N ALA A 173 -22.09 -6.35 -0.57
CA ALA A 173 -21.78 -4.98 -0.14
C ALA A 173 -21.61 -4.04 -1.35
N ILE A 174 -21.70 -2.75 -1.09
CA ILE A 174 -21.54 -1.68 -2.10
C ILE A 174 -20.13 -1.06 -1.90
N PRO A 175 -19.13 -1.43 -2.72
CA PRO A 175 -17.80 -0.86 -2.60
C PRO A 175 -17.76 0.60 -3.06
N VAL A 176 -17.07 1.45 -2.29
CA VAL A 176 -16.86 2.87 -2.58
C VAL A 176 -15.35 3.15 -2.57
N PRO A 177 -14.68 3.08 -3.74
CA PRO A 177 -13.23 3.28 -3.81
C PRO A 177 -12.84 4.73 -3.50
N MET A 178 -12.00 4.91 -2.48
CA MET A 178 -11.45 6.20 -2.09
C MET A 178 -10.16 6.04 -1.27
N SER A 179 -9.45 7.16 -1.04
CA SER A 179 -8.26 7.17 -0.19
C SER A 179 -8.60 6.91 1.28
N LEU A 180 -7.61 6.48 2.07
CA LEU A 180 -7.79 6.22 3.50
C LEU A 180 -8.07 7.51 4.29
N SER A 181 -7.49 8.63 3.90
CA SER A 181 -7.69 9.94 4.52
C SER A 181 -9.12 10.46 4.37
N GLU A 182 -9.87 9.98 3.38
CA GLU A 182 -11.26 10.39 3.14
C GLU A 182 -12.28 9.67 4.05
N ILE A 183 -11.92 8.55 4.70
CA ILE A 183 -12.86 7.69 5.46
C ILE A 183 -13.63 8.48 6.50
N THR A 184 -12.93 9.17 7.40
CA THR A 184 -13.58 9.89 8.53
C THR A 184 -14.60 10.91 8.04
N LYS A 185 -14.30 11.64 6.95
CA LYS A 185 -15.23 12.57 6.34
C LYS A 185 -16.41 11.86 5.68
N ALA A 186 -16.14 10.77 4.95
CA ALA A 186 -17.16 10.01 4.23
C ALA A 186 -18.18 9.38 5.19
N VAL A 187 -17.72 8.86 6.34
CA VAL A 187 -18.61 8.35 7.40
C VAL A 187 -19.49 9.47 7.97
N LYS A 188 -18.89 10.62 8.31
CA LYS A 188 -19.63 11.76 8.89
C LYS A 188 -20.77 12.29 7.99
N ILE A 189 -20.64 12.13 6.68
CA ILE A 189 -21.70 12.53 5.72
C ILE A 189 -22.55 11.33 5.25
N ASN A 190 -22.47 10.18 5.92
CA ASN A 190 -23.20 8.95 5.60
C ASN A 190 -22.97 8.44 4.15
N LYS A 191 -21.79 8.69 3.59
CA LYS A 191 -21.40 8.16 2.27
C LYS A 191 -20.97 6.71 2.34
N ILE A 192 -20.40 6.31 3.48
CA ILE A 192 -19.97 4.93 3.78
C ILE A 192 -20.32 4.57 5.23
N GLU A 193 -20.53 3.27 5.46
CA GLU A 193 -20.85 2.70 6.78
C GLU A 193 -19.67 1.95 7.38
N ALA A 194 -18.74 1.50 6.53
CA ALA A 194 -17.54 0.79 6.92
C ALA A 194 -16.36 1.14 6.00
N GLY A 195 -15.14 0.77 6.41
CA GLY A 195 -13.98 1.00 5.55
C GLY A 195 -12.85 0.04 5.85
N GLU A 196 -12.44 -0.76 4.86
CA GLU A 196 -11.27 -1.63 5.05
C GLU A 196 -10.02 -0.83 5.42
N SER A 197 -9.29 -1.30 6.41
CA SER A 197 -8.08 -0.65 6.93
C SER A 197 -7.14 -1.69 7.56
N THR A 198 -6.05 -1.22 8.13
CA THR A 198 -5.18 -2.01 9.02
C THR A 198 -5.12 -1.35 10.39
N TYR A 199 -4.83 -2.12 11.43
CA TYR A 199 -4.79 -1.59 12.80
C TYR A 199 -3.91 -0.32 12.95
N PRO A 200 -2.67 -0.27 12.47
CA PRO A 200 -1.86 0.94 12.59
C PRO A 200 -2.48 2.16 11.91
N ARG A 201 -3.09 1.98 10.72
CA ARG A 201 -3.72 3.07 9.98
C ARG A 201 -5.01 3.56 10.60
N TYR A 202 -5.80 2.65 11.16
CA TYR A 202 -7.04 2.97 11.85
C TYR A 202 -6.81 3.99 12.97
N TYR A 203 -5.75 3.82 13.75
CA TYR A 203 -5.40 4.75 14.82
C TYR A 203 -4.64 5.98 14.30
N ALA A 204 -3.63 5.80 13.46
CA ALA A 204 -2.82 6.91 12.98
C ALA A 204 -3.62 7.94 12.15
N LEU A 205 -4.61 7.48 11.38
CA LEU A 205 -5.51 8.32 10.59
C LEU A 205 -6.82 8.66 11.32
N LYS A 206 -6.88 8.39 12.62
CA LYS A 206 -8.02 8.72 13.50
C LYS A 206 -9.37 8.21 12.99
N GLN A 207 -9.38 7.07 12.29
CA GLN A 207 -10.61 6.44 11.81
C GLN A 207 -11.50 5.99 12.97
N ASN A 208 -10.91 5.71 14.13
CA ASN A 208 -11.60 5.41 15.39
C ASN A 208 -12.51 6.53 15.90
N GLU A 209 -12.36 7.75 15.43
CA GLU A 209 -13.28 8.85 15.74
C GLU A 209 -14.62 8.76 14.97
N ALA A 210 -14.68 7.97 13.91
CA ALA A 210 -15.86 7.85 13.06
C ALA A 210 -16.39 6.41 12.96
N LEU A 211 -15.55 5.40 13.11
CA LEU A 211 -15.89 3.98 13.04
C LEU A 211 -15.48 3.33 14.36
N SER A 212 -16.45 2.98 15.21
CA SER A 212 -16.21 2.60 16.61
C SER A 212 -16.03 1.09 16.84
N VAL A 213 -16.43 0.26 15.89
CA VAL A 213 -16.35 -1.21 15.97
C VAL A 213 -15.27 -1.72 15.01
N ILE A 214 -14.39 -2.58 15.51
CA ILE A 214 -13.40 -3.27 14.68
C ILE A 214 -13.88 -4.70 14.43
N ASN A 215 -14.20 -5.00 13.19
CA ASN A 215 -14.46 -6.37 12.75
C ASN A 215 -13.15 -6.95 12.21
N ASP A 216 -12.54 -7.89 12.96
CA ASP A 216 -11.22 -8.49 12.64
C ASP A 216 -11.35 -9.57 11.56
N THR A 217 -11.80 -9.18 10.39
CA THR A 217 -12.12 -10.08 9.28
C THR A 217 -10.90 -10.75 8.66
N LYS A 218 -9.72 -10.15 8.74
CA LYS A 218 -8.45 -10.65 8.15
C LYS A 218 -8.59 -11.08 6.68
N HIS A 219 -9.47 -10.39 5.96
CA HIS A 219 -9.90 -10.80 4.62
C HIS A 219 -8.81 -10.67 3.55
N SER A 220 -7.83 -9.75 3.71
CA SER A 220 -6.68 -9.66 2.81
C SER A 220 -5.44 -9.13 3.54
N LEU A 221 -4.26 -9.38 2.97
CA LEU A 221 -3.00 -8.88 3.53
C LEU A 221 -2.62 -7.59 2.81
N PHE A 222 -2.33 -6.53 3.57
CA PHE A 222 -1.87 -5.29 2.98
C PHE A 222 -0.37 -5.32 2.72
N THR A 223 0.01 -5.33 1.46
CA THR A 223 1.39 -5.40 1.02
C THR A 223 1.82 -4.17 0.24
N THR A 224 3.11 -3.90 0.29
CA THR A 224 3.77 -2.85 -0.47
C THR A 224 5.01 -3.39 -1.13
N ASN A 225 5.54 -2.65 -2.09
CA ASN A 225 6.72 -3.02 -2.86
C ASN A 225 7.79 -1.96 -2.73
N ILE A 226 9.04 -2.41 -2.55
CA ILE A 226 10.22 -1.56 -2.74
C ILE A 226 10.66 -1.74 -4.19
N LEU A 227 10.79 -0.63 -4.89
CA LEU A 227 11.07 -0.54 -6.31
C LEU A 227 12.34 0.27 -6.55
N ILE A 228 13.11 -0.08 -7.60
CA ILE A 228 14.29 0.64 -8.08
C ILE A 228 14.28 0.72 -9.60
#